data_e6e42aa8e7fec6e8d2e1827cbc14d4b8
#
_entry.id   e6e42aa8e7fec6e8d2e1827cbc14d4b8
#
_cell.length_a   1.000
_cell.length_b   1.000
_cell.length_c   1.000
_cell.angle_alpha   90.00
_cell.angle_beta   90.00
_cell.angle_gamma   90.00
#
_symmetry.space_group_name_H-M   'P 1'
#
loop_
_entity.id
_entity.type
_entity.pdbx_description
1 polymer ?
#
loop_
_entity_poly.entity_id
_entity_poly.type
_entity_poly.pdbx_seq_one_letter_code
_entity_poly.pdbx_strand_id
1 'polypeptide(L)'
;MNARVWLAGLLMAVLPSIVLAQGRIAVVNLEQASLQTDVAQQRLQVFEANEDFASDKSQFDALRAELDQLVKDFQRDQAAMSEEDQVAARQKMASKQSDLEYVAKKLQTLQTQNAQRVMQELAPQAQEV
;
A
#
# COMPACT_ATOMS: atom_id res chain seq x y z
N MET A 1 51.35 -14.36 34.80
CA MET A 1 51.69 -15.63 34.14
C MET A 1 50.40 -16.27 33.66
N ASN A 2 50.29 -16.37 32.38
CA ASN A 2 49.48 -17.37 31.70
C ASN A 2 47.98 -17.47 32.08
N ALA A 3 47.20 -16.53 31.64
CA ALA A 3 45.80 -16.78 31.37
C ALA A 3 45.57 -16.72 29.85
N ARG A 4 45.95 -17.81 29.25
CA ARG A 4 45.57 -18.15 27.91
C ARG A 4 44.25 -18.92 27.97
N VAL A 5 43.38 -18.56 27.03
CA VAL A 5 42.38 -19.42 26.43
C VAL A 5 41.18 -19.69 27.30
N TRP A 6 40.06 -19.19 26.85
CA TRP A 6 38.98 -19.98 26.32
C TRP A 6 37.89 -19.02 25.80
N LEU A 7 38.17 -18.53 24.64
CA LEU A 7 37.15 -17.92 23.79
C LEU A 7 36.83 -18.96 22.71
N ALA A 8 36.02 -19.89 23.08
CA ALA A 8 35.47 -20.82 22.11
C ALA A 8 34.02 -21.12 22.49
N GLY A 9 33.15 -20.76 21.63
CA GLY A 9 31.87 -21.45 21.55
C GLY A 9 30.66 -20.70 22.06
N LEU A 10 30.24 -19.63 21.40
CA LEU A 10 28.81 -19.39 21.29
C LEU A 10 28.46 -18.86 19.92
N LEU A 11 28.72 -19.70 18.98
CA LEU A 11 28.22 -19.58 17.60
C LEU A 11 27.15 -20.63 17.43
N MET A 12 25.96 -20.39 17.94
CA MET A 12 24.86 -21.26 17.56
C MET A 12 23.52 -20.57 17.71
N ALA A 13 22.83 -20.62 16.60
CA ALA A 13 21.39 -20.58 16.47
C ALA A 13 20.77 -19.21 16.21
N VAL A 14 21.19 -18.60 15.14
CA VAL A 14 20.23 -17.87 14.29
C VAL A 14 19.83 -18.84 13.18
N LEU A 15 18.88 -19.68 13.41
CA LEU A 15 18.25 -20.49 12.38
C LEU A 15 16.89 -19.93 12.01
N PRO A 16 16.56 -20.07 10.76
CA PRO A 16 15.83 -19.09 9.99
C PRO A 16 14.34 -19.41 9.99
N SER A 17 13.61 -18.40 10.29
CA SER A 17 12.17 -18.40 10.04
C SER A 17 11.87 -18.10 8.55
N ILE A 18 12.49 -18.84 7.64
CA ILE A 18 12.32 -18.60 6.19
C ILE A 18 11.21 -19.50 5.59
N VAL A 19 10.55 -20.32 6.39
CA VAL A 19 9.60 -21.31 5.84
C VAL A 19 8.20 -20.75 5.56
N LEU A 20 7.88 -19.54 6.05
CA LEU A 20 6.54 -18.96 5.84
C LEU A 20 6.43 -18.04 4.61
N ALA A 21 7.53 -17.75 3.93
CA ALA A 21 7.51 -16.87 2.77
C ALA A 21 7.15 -17.58 1.46
N GLN A 22 7.34 -18.90 1.37
CA GLN A 22 7.15 -19.62 0.11
C GLN A 22 5.67 -19.80 -0.26
N GLY A 23 4.77 -19.92 0.72
CA GLY A 23 3.34 -20.03 0.45
C GLY A 23 2.71 -18.70 -0.07
N ARG A 24 3.22 -17.57 0.39
CA ARG A 24 2.75 -16.25 -0.06
C ARG A 24 3.22 -15.90 -1.47
N ILE A 25 4.41 -16.29 -1.85
CA ILE A 25 4.97 -16.04 -3.18
C ILE A 25 4.22 -16.87 -4.23
N ALA A 26 3.84 -18.10 -3.93
CA ALA A 26 3.07 -18.93 -4.84
C ALA A 26 1.65 -18.38 -5.09
N VAL A 27 0.98 -17.84 -4.06
CA VAL A 27 -0.34 -17.20 -4.19
C VAL A 27 -0.25 -15.92 -5.00
N VAL A 28 0.75 -15.09 -4.75
CA VAL A 28 0.97 -13.84 -5.52
C VAL A 28 1.27 -14.14 -6.99
N ASN A 29 2.04 -15.18 -7.28
CA ASN A 29 2.35 -15.55 -8.66
C ASN A 29 1.13 -16.11 -9.42
N LEU A 30 0.26 -16.86 -8.77
CA LEU A 30 -0.97 -17.35 -9.39
C LEU A 30 -1.96 -16.21 -9.64
N GLU A 31 -2.12 -15.30 -8.68
CA GLU A 31 -2.94 -14.10 -8.81
C GLU A 31 -2.39 -13.18 -9.90
N GLN A 32 -1.09 -12.98 -9.95
CA GLN A 32 -0.42 -12.18 -10.96
C GLN A 32 -0.47 -12.81 -12.36
N ALA A 33 -0.38 -14.13 -12.47
CA ALA A 33 -0.55 -14.86 -13.72
C ALA A 33 -2.01 -14.80 -14.21
N SER A 34 -2.98 -14.88 -13.31
CA SER A 34 -4.40 -14.75 -13.64
C SER A 34 -4.76 -13.34 -14.13
N LEU A 35 -4.08 -12.30 -13.62
CA LEU A 35 -4.26 -10.92 -14.03
C LEU A 35 -3.61 -10.60 -15.40
N GLN A 36 -2.78 -11.49 -15.95
CA GLN A 36 -2.14 -11.33 -17.26
C GLN A 36 -2.98 -11.87 -18.42
N THR A 37 -4.13 -12.47 -18.14
CA THR A 37 -5.04 -12.90 -19.20
C THR A 37 -5.72 -11.70 -19.87
N ASP A 38 -6.01 -11.81 -21.16
CA ASP A 38 -6.70 -10.76 -21.92
C ASP A 38 -8.04 -10.36 -21.27
N VAL A 39 -8.75 -11.33 -20.70
CA VAL A 39 -10.01 -11.11 -19.98
C VAL A 39 -9.78 -10.28 -18.72
N ALA A 40 -8.75 -10.59 -17.94
CA ALA A 40 -8.43 -9.83 -16.74
C ALA A 40 -7.99 -8.40 -17.06
N GLN A 41 -7.22 -8.19 -18.12
CA GLN A 41 -6.83 -6.86 -18.59
C GLN A 41 -8.04 -6.06 -19.06
N GLN A 42 -8.95 -6.66 -19.82
CA GLN A 42 -10.20 -6.01 -20.21
C GLN A 42 -11.05 -5.59 -18.99
N ARG A 43 -11.15 -6.45 -17.99
CA ARG A 43 -11.91 -6.16 -16.77
C ARG A 43 -11.25 -5.05 -15.96
N LEU A 44 -9.92 -5.02 -15.92
CA LEU A 44 -9.18 -3.94 -15.26
C LEU A 44 -9.46 -2.59 -15.96
N GLN A 45 -9.42 -2.54 -17.28
CA GLN A 45 -9.75 -1.32 -18.04
C GLN A 45 -11.18 -0.83 -17.76
N VAL A 46 -12.16 -1.74 -17.73
CA VAL A 46 -13.55 -1.40 -17.40
C VAL A 46 -13.66 -0.88 -15.97
N PHE A 47 -12.90 -1.45 -15.03
CA PHE A 47 -12.88 -1.01 -13.66
C PHE A 47 -12.24 0.38 -13.50
N GLU A 48 -11.12 0.63 -14.17
CA GLU A 48 -10.46 1.93 -14.15
C GLU A 48 -11.28 3.04 -14.81
N ALA A 49 -12.13 2.67 -15.77
CA ALA A 49 -13.09 3.57 -16.41
C ALA A 49 -14.38 3.77 -15.60
N ASN A 50 -14.57 3.03 -14.50
CA ASN A 50 -15.70 3.22 -13.61
C ASN A 50 -15.65 4.63 -12.99
N GLU A 51 -16.76 5.36 -13.06
CA GLU A 51 -16.84 6.76 -12.61
C GLU A 51 -16.51 6.91 -11.12
N ASP A 52 -16.95 5.99 -10.27
CA ASP A 52 -16.68 6.03 -8.83
C ASP A 52 -15.19 5.84 -8.55
N PHE A 53 -14.54 4.87 -9.20
CA PHE A 53 -13.11 4.64 -9.04
C PHE A 53 -12.28 5.81 -9.56
N ALA A 54 -12.62 6.32 -10.75
CA ALA A 54 -11.92 7.47 -11.35
C ALA A 54 -12.06 8.73 -10.50
N SER A 55 -13.25 8.98 -9.94
CA SER A 55 -13.53 10.10 -9.04
C SER A 55 -12.72 9.99 -7.75
N ASP A 56 -12.74 8.83 -7.09
CA ASP A 56 -12.00 8.61 -5.85
C ASP A 56 -10.49 8.67 -6.07
N LYS A 57 -10.01 8.15 -7.21
CA LYS A 57 -8.60 8.27 -7.59
C LYS A 57 -8.17 9.73 -7.80
N SER A 58 -8.98 10.49 -8.50
CA SER A 58 -8.74 11.93 -8.70
C SER A 58 -8.71 12.69 -7.37
N GLN A 59 -9.63 12.38 -6.46
CA GLN A 59 -9.66 12.97 -5.12
C GLN A 59 -8.42 12.58 -4.31
N PHE A 60 -7.99 11.32 -4.38
CA PHE A 60 -6.77 10.85 -3.73
C PHE A 60 -5.53 11.62 -4.22
N ASP A 61 -5.37 11.74 -5.54
CA ASP A 61 -4.24 12.44 -6.14
C ASP A 61 -4.22 13.94 -5.77
N ALA A 62 -5.39 14.59 -5.74
CA ALA A 62 -5.54 15.97 -5.32
C ALA A 62 -5.19 16.18 -3.83
N LEU A 63 -5.70 15.34 -2.94
CA LEU A 63 -5.40 15.40 -1.50
C LEU A 63 -3.93 15.15 -1.21
N ARG A 64 -3.31 14.22 -1.94
CA ARG A 64 -1.88 13.95 -1.82
C ARG A 64 -1.05 15.17 -2.23
N ALA A 65 -1.37 15.78 -3.36
CA ALA A 65 -0.68 16.99 -3.83
C ALA A 65 -0.85 18.16 -2.86
N GLU A 66 -2.05 18.35 -2.31
CA GLU A 66 -2.31 19.37 -1.29
C GLU A 66 -1.50 19.14 -0.02
N LEU A 67 -1.47 17.89 0.48
CA LEU A 67 -0.70 17.54 1.67
C LEU A 67 0.80 17.76 1.45
N ASP A 68 1.34 17.34 0.31
CA ASP A 68 2.74 17.56 -0.06
C ASP A 68 3.08 19.07 -0.10
N GLN A 69 2.18 19.89 -0.62
CA GLN A 69 2.37 21.33 -0.65
C GLN A 69 2.34 21.94 0.75
N LEU A 70 1.38 21.53 1.58
CA LEU A 70 1.28 22.00 2.97
C LEU A 70 2.53 21.65 3.78
N VAL A 71 3.07 20.44 3.60
CA VAL A 71 4.31 20.00 4.27
C VAL A 71 5.50 20.86 3.82
N LYS A 72 5.65 21.10 2.52
CA LYS A 72 6.73 21.94 1.98
C LYS A 72 6.64 23.38 2.47
N ASP A 73 5.44 23.97 2.45
CA ASP A 73 5.22 25.33 2.93
C ASP A 73 5.50 25.43 4.44
N PHE A 74 5.06 24.46 5.22
CA PHE A 74 5.35 24.42 6.64
C PHE A 74 6.85 24.30 6.92
N GLN A 75 7.56 23.43 6.22
CA GLN A 75 9.02 23.28 6.38
C GLN A 75 9.79 24.54 6.03
N ARG A 76 9.33 25.28 5.02
CA ARG A 76 9.94 26.53 4.60
C ARG A 76 9.70 27.65 5.61
N ASP A 77 8.47 27.75 6.11
CA ASP A 77 8.01 28.95 6.80
C ASP A 77 7.96 28.81 8.33
N GLN A 78 8.10 27.56 8.87
CA GLN A 78 7.90 27.27 10.30
C GLN A 78 8.74 28.15 11.24
N ALA A 79 9.96 28.53 10.84
CA ALA A 79 10.86 29.35 11.68
C ALA A 79 10.35 30.80 11.83
N ALA A 80 9.55 31.29 10.89
CA ALA A 80 8.95 32.62 10.91
C ALA A 80 7.50 32.64 11.42
N MET A 81 6.90 31.46 11.61
CA MET A 81 5.51 31.31 12.06
C MET A 81 5.39 31.48 13.57
N SER A 82 4.28 32.06 14.02
CA SER A 82 3.90 32.05 15.43
C SER A 82 3.56 30.62 15.90
N GLU A 83 3.57 30.38 17.22
CA GLU A 83 3.15 29.09 17.76
C GLU A 83 1.73 28.71 17.35
N GLU A 84 0.82 29.69 17.36
CA GLU A 84 -0.57 29.51 16.96
C GLU A 84 -0.67 29.09 15.50
N ASP A 85 0.05 29.75 14.60
CA ASP A 85 0.09 29.42 13.18
C ASP A 85 0.71 28.03 12.93
N GLN A 86 1.74 27.66 13.67
CA GLN A 86 2.33 26.31 13.59
C GLN A 86 1.34 25.22 14.02
N VAL A 87 0.57 25.46 15.08
CA VAL A 87 -0.48 24.53 15.55
C VAL A 87 -1.58 24.42 14.50
N ALA A 88 -2.05 25.52 13.95
CA ALA A 88 -3.07 25.54 12.91
C ALA A 88 -2.61 24.80 11.64
N ALA A 89 -1.36 25.00 11.22
CA ALA A 89 -0.77 24.31 10.08
C ALA A 89 -0.70 22.79 10.30
N ARG A 90 -0.26 22.34 11.49
CA ARG A 90 -0.23 20.92 11.84
C ARG A 90 -1.61 20.28 11.88
N GLN A 91 -2.61 21.00 12.41
CA GLN A 91 -4.00 20.51 12.41
C GLN A 91 -4.54 20.39 10.99
N LYS A 92 -4.24 21.33 10.11
CA LYS A 92 -4.62 21.26 8.70
C LYS A 92 -3.98 20.07 7.98
N MET A 93 -2.68 19.83 8.20
CA MET A 93 -2.00 18.68 7.65
C MET A 93 -2.57 17.35 8.18
N ALA A 94 -2.85 17.26 9.48
CA ALA A 94 -3.47 16.07 10.09
C ALA A 94 -4.87 15.80 9.53
N SER A 95 -5.68 16.83 9.31
CA SER A 95 -7.00 16.71 8.68
C SER A 95 -6.89 16.19 7.24
N LYS A 96 -5.97 16.73 6.45
CA LYS A 96 -5.74 16.28 5.08
C LYS A 96 -5.21 14.85 5.00
N GLN A 97 -4.38 14.46 5.95
CA GLN A 97 -3.90 13.09 6.06
C GLN A 97 -5.05 12.12 6.38
N SER A 98 -5.96 12.48 7.28
CA SER A 98 -7.15 11.67 7.58
C SER A 98 -8.05 11.52 6.36
N ASP A 99 -8.27 12.59 5.61
CA ASP A 99 -9.04 12.56 4.37
C ASP A 99 -8.39 11.65 3.32
N LEU A 100 -7.07 11.73 3.19
CA LEU A 100 -6.28 10.90 2.28
C LEU A 100 -6.38 9.41 2.66
N GLU A 101 -6.25 9.08 3.93
CA GLU A 101 -6.39 7.71 4.44
C GLU A 101 -7.79 7.15 4.19
N TYR A 102 -8.83 7.96 4.38
CA TYR A 102 -10.20 7.59 4.09
C TYR A 102 -10.41 7.23 2.62
N VAL A 103 -9.94 8.09 1.71
CA VAL A 103 -10.06 7.85 0.25
C VAL A 103 -9.19 6.66 -0.18
N ALA A 104 -7.99 6.51 0.38
CA ALA A 104 -7.13 5.35 0.13
C ALA A 104 -7.81 4.04 0.51
N LYS A 105 -8.46 3.99 1.68
CA LYS A 105 -9.21 2.82 2.14
C LYS A 105 -10.41 2.52 1.24
N LYS A 106 -11.10 3.55 0.78
CA LYS A 106 -12.21 3.41 -0.16
C LYS A 106 -11.75 2.82 -1.50
N LEU A 107 -10.65 3.32 -2.06
CA LEU A 107 -10.02 2.78 -3.27
C LEU A 107 -9.60 1.31 -3.10
N GLN A 108 -8.97 0.98 -1.97
CA GLN A 108 -8.59 -0.39 -1.65
C GLN A 108 -9.79 -1.33 -1.58
N THR A 109 -10.89 -0.88 -0.99
CA THR A 109 -12.14 -1.65 -0.93
C THR A 109 -12.69 -1.92 -2.32
N LEU A 110 -12.73 -0.90 -3.19
CA LEU A 110 -13.18 -1.03 -4.58
C LEU A 110 -12.31 -2.00 -5.37
N GLN A 111 -10.98 -1.92 -5.22
CA GLN A 111 -10.04 -2.85 -5.85
C GLN A 111 -10.25 -4.28 -5.40
N THR A 112 -10.43 -4.50 -4.09
CA THR A 112 -10.68 -5.84 -3.53
C THR A 112 -11.99 -6.42 -4.04
N GLN A 113 -13.06 -5.63 -4.07
CA GLN A 113 -14.35 -6.06 -4.61
C GLN A 113 -14.27 -6.40 -6.09
N ASN A 114 -13.53 -5.61 -6.87
CA ASN A 114 -13.31 -5.89 -8.27
C ASN A 114 -12.51 -7.18 -8.48
N ALA A 115 -11.44 -7.39 -7.74
CA ALA A 115 -10.64 -8.61 -7.79
C ALA A 115 -11.48 -9.86 -7.45
N GLN A 116 -12.33 -9.80 -6.42
CA GLN A 116 -13.23 -10.88 -6.04
C GLN A 116 -14.24 -11.18 -7.17
N ARG A 117 -14.80 -10.14 -7.80
CA ARG A 117 -15.72 -10.32 -8.92
C ARG A 117 -15.04 -11.00 -10.11
N VAL A 118 -13.84 -10.56 -10.48
CA VAL A 118 -13.05 -11.18 -11.55
C VAL A 118 -12.76 -12.64 -11.24
N MET A 119 -12.37 -12.97 -10.02
CA MET A 119 -12.13 -14.36 -9.60
C MET A 119 -13.39 -15.21 -9.68
N GLN A 120 -14.55 -14.70 -9.29
CA GLN A 120 -15.82 -15.41 -9.39
C GLN A 120 -16.24 -15.65 -10.85
N GLU A 121 -15.96 -14.73 -11.75
CA GLU A 121 -16.27 -14.87 -13.18
C GLU A 121 -15.32 -15.84 -13.89
N LEU A 122 -14.07 -15.94 -13.45
CA LEU A 122 -13.07 -16.85 -14.02
C LEU A 122 -13.14 -18.28 -13.45
N ALA A 123 -13.68 -18.47 -12.24
CA ALA A 123 -13.77 -19.78 -11.60
C ALA A 123 -14.48 -20.87 -12.43
N PRO A 124 -15.61 -20.60 -13.10
CA PRO A 124 -16.26 -21.60 -13.95
C PRO A 124 -15.42 -22.02 -15.15
N GLN A 125 -14.66 -21.08 -15.73
CA GLN A 125 -13.84 -21.35 -16.93
C GLN A 125 -12.62 -22.24 -16.63
N ALA A 126 -12.13 -22.20 -15.37
CA ALA A 126 -11.03 -23.05 -14.92
C ALA A 126 -11.45 -24.52 -14.66
N GLN A 127 -12.74 -24.80 -14.58
CA GLN A 127 -13.26 -26.16 -14.34
C GLN A 127 -13.60 -26.92 -15.64
N GLU A 128 -13.62 -26.23 -16.78
CA GLU A 128 -13.91 -26.82 -18.09
C GLU A 128 -12.66 -27.35 -18.84
N VAL A 129 -11.48 -27.20 -18.21
CA VAL A 129 -10.20 -27.72 -18.70
C VAL A 129 -9.77 -28.92 -17.87
#